data_8620ac8030bdf05ad4500bf887aad073
#
_entry.id   8620ac8030bdf05ad4500bf887aad073
#
_cell.length_a   1.000
_cell.length_b   1.000
_cell.length_c   1.000
_cell.angle_alpha   90.00
_cell.angle_beta   90.00
_cell.angle_gamma   90.00
#
_symmetry.space_group_name_H-M   'P 1'
#
loop_
_entity.id
_entity.type
_entity.pdbx_description
1 polymer ?
#
loop_
_entity_poly.entity_id
_entity_poly.type
_entity_poly.pdbx_seq_one_letter_code
_entity_poly.pdbx_strand_id
1 'polypeptide(L)'
;MFKMVDGTGIIGVDMICPLGVSTPQPPNYDRVELEGTGILVLPNSLDAPLERLELGGKTEQVQTTGKQMLNEELLKSLSNYTSNGVDYYYYRISGLEVGKKYTISRGDVKTGKNALLGISVNQESTNKAKFLVYDGLGTSYNNASITWEQTTGEYVDILFSVSGSVTRTTQERLSEFWGRISYVQLEKGSTATAYEPYTGGKPSPSQEYPQEFVNVGKFNEGASRYEISIDKQGKNLISEEFENYAEGKVRSFTNLKKGSYIFSTGIAVNIYILKDGYNLTNGWVNTHKFEFTLETDAVIEVRLETKSPKIYSPMIRIGTLSDVYEKSIKKISTIISSDRPLTKWDRLVEQDGEIGWLYRGIVVDGFNGQSNKISIANKQGDVQNFSIQFDNVPNGNGNADIFIDKYRAVKLSHTKAEYGICCNWNAGVKYFSAPNENVTTVEEFKAWLVENPLKIAYETTKTEFIPLQQSEQNAIRALKTYYPTTVITVDGGEVDPDIKVTYRKEI
;
A
#
# COMPACT_ATOMS: atom_id res chain seq x y z
N MET A 1 5.12 -36.24 -43.91
CA MET A 1 4.69 -34.87 -43.56
C MET A 1 3.18 -34.95 -43.34
N PHE A 2 2.77 -34.82 -42.10
CA PHE A 2 1.33 -34.76 -41.80
C PHE A 2 0.86 -33.32 -41.88
N LYS A 3 -0.06 -33.08 -42.77
CA LYS A 3 -0.72 -31.80 -42.88
C LYS A 3 -2.18 -32.03 -42.52
N MET A 4 -2.56 -31.60 -41.36
CA MET A 4 -3.97 -31.48 -41.01
C MET A 4 -4.43 -30.07 -41.33
N VAL A 5 -5.36 -29.97 -42.25
CA VAL A 5 -6.01 -28.72 -42.60
C VAL A 5 -7.46 -28.95 -42.37
N ASP A 6 -7.98 -28.41 -41.30
CA ASP A 6 -9.42 -28.45 -40.99
C ASP A 6 -10.19 -27.21 -41.47
N GLY A 7 -9.52 -26.38 -42.27
CA GLY A 7 -10.06 -25.09 -42.73
C GLY A 7 -9.73 -23.91 -41.78
N THR A 8 -9.13 -24.15 -40.59
CA THR A 8 -8.83 -23.11 -39.59
C THR A 8 -7.32 -22.87 -39.42
N GLY A 9 -6.49 -23.69 -40.06
CA GLY A 9 -5.04 -23.56 -40.00
C GLY A 9 -4.30 -24.89 -39.93
N ILE A 10 -3.00 -24.82 -39.76
CA ILE A 10 -2.15 -26.01 -39.59
C ILE A 10 -2.02 -26.27 -38.11
N ILE A 11 -2.49 -27.41 -37.67
CA ILE A 11 -2.33 -27.88 -36.29
C ILE A 11 -1.13 -28.81 -36.23
N GLY A 12 -0.24 -28.62 -35.22
CA GLY A 12 0.89 -29.53 -34.96
C GLY A 12 2.02 -29.44 -35.98
N VAL A 13 2.39 -28.21 -36.38
CA VAL A 13 3.54 -27.97 -37.26
C VAL A 13 4.86 -28.45 -36.63
N ASP A 14 4.91 -28.41 -35.34
CA ASP A 14 5.98 -28.93 -34.49
C ASP A 14 6.10 -30.46 -34.51
N MET A 15 5.11 -31.16 -35.07
CA MET A 15 5.10 -32.62 -35.18
C MET A 15 5.56 -33.16 -36.54
N ILE A 16 6.22 -32.35 -37.37
CA ILE A 16 6.82 -32.81 -38.61
C ILE A 16 8.11 -33.56 -38.30
N CYS A 17 7.98 -34.87 -38.18
CA CYS A 17 9.10 -35.77 -38.01
C CYS A 17 9.39 -36.56 -39.28
N PRO A 18 10.64 -36.67 -39.75
CA PRO A 18 11.02 -37.66 -40.77
C PRO A 18 10.75 -39.07 -40.23
N LEU A 19 10.16 -39.90 -41.04
CA LEU A 19 9.94 -41.33 -40.73
C LEU A 19 11.27 -41.98 -40.27
N GLY A 20 11.28 -42.56 -39.06
CA GLY A 20 12.42 -43.25 -38.54
C GLY A 20 13.33 -42.49 -37.57
N VAL A 21 13.02 -41.23 -37.27
CA VAL A 21 13.70 -40.47 -36.26
C VAL A 21 12.82 -40.34 -35.03
N SER A 22 13.27 -40.83 -33.88
CA SER A 22 12.57 -40.59 -32.62
C SER A 22 12.76 -39.13 -32.24
N THR A 23 11.74 -38.34 -32.45
CA THR A 23 11.71 -36.99 -31.90
C THR A 23 11.27 -37.05 -30.44
N PRO A 24 11.84 -36.25 -29.58
CA PRO A 24 11.24 -36.02 -28.28
C PRO A 24 9.78 -35.66 -28.45
N GLN A 25 8.88 -36.31 -27.76
CA GLN A 25 7.48 -35.86 -27.70
C GLN A 25 7.51 -34.39 -27.27
N PRO A 26 6.72 -33.50 -27.92
CA PRO A 26 6.61 -32.16 -27.41
C PRO A 26 6.08 -32.26 -25.97
N PRO A 27 6.66 -31.47 -25.05
CA PRO A 27 6.20 -31.50 -23.68
C PRO A 27 4.70 -31.16 -23.65
N ASN A 28 3.93 -31.94 -22.88
CA ASN A 28 2.54 -31.61 -22.61
C ASN A 28 2.50 -30.41 -21.71
N TYR A 29 1.87 -29.37 -22.17
CA TYR A 29 1.67 -28.14 -21.40
C TYR A 29 0.19 -27.97 -21.08
N ASP A 30 -0.05 -27.68 -19.80
CA ASP A 30 -1.33 -27.11 -19.39
C ASP A 30 -1.22 -25.58 -19.39
N ARG A 31 -2.28 -24.95 -19.85
CA ARG A 31 -2.49 -23.53 -19.69
C ARG A 31 -3.07 -23.30 -18.31
N VAL A 32 -2.34 -22.57 -17.47
CA VAL A 32 -2.70 -22.30 -16.08
C VAL A 32 -3.01 -20.81 -15.93
N GLU A 33 -4.14 -20.52 -15.29
CA GLU A 33 -4.50 -19.18 -14.85
C GLU A 33 -4.40 -19.12 -13.33
N LEU A 34 -3.73 -18.09 -12.82
CA LEU A 34 -3.63 -17.79 -11.40
C LEU A 34 -4.06 -16.37 -11.14
N GLU A 35 -4.75 -16.18 -10.04
CA GLU A 35 -5.23 -14.88 -9.56
C GLU A 35 -4.81 -14.67 -8.11
N GLY A 36 -4.57 -13.41 -7.73
CA GLY A 36 -4.23 -13.01 -6.37
C GLY A 36 -4.11 -11.50 -6.24
N THR A 37 -3.69 -11.04 -5.07
CA THR A 37 -3.44 -9.63 -4.79
C THR A 37 -2.02 -9.46 -4.32
N GLY A 38 -1.26 -8.57 -4.94
CA GLY A 38 0.09 -8.19 -4.55
C GLY A 38 1.16 -9.24 -4.82
N ILE A 39 0.91 -10.53 -4.57
CA ILE A 39 1.91 -11.61 -4.74
C ILE A 39 1.29 -12.81 -5.43
N LEU A 40 1.95 -13.32 -6.48
CA LEU A 40 1.66 -14.61 -7.09
C LEU A 40 2.90 -15.51 -7.09
N VAL A 41 2.67 -16.81 -6.88
CA VAL A 41 3.69 -17.85 -6.97
C VAL A 41 3.30 -18.80 -8.10
N LEU A 42 4.17 -18.90 -9.09
CA LEU A 42 3.98 -19.72 -10.28
C LEU A 42 4.96 -20.91 -10.23
N PRO A 43 4.50 -22.11 -9.85
CA PRO A 43 5.32 -23.32 -10.01
C PRO A 43 5.41 -23.67 -11.48
N ASN A 44 6.61 -23.78 -12.01
CA ASN A 44 6.83 -24.10 -13.43
C ASN A 44 8.07 -24.98 -13.60
N SER A 45 8.10 -25.71 -14.69
CA SER A 45 9.21 -26.54 -15.10
C SER A 45 10.13 -25.89 -16.13
N LEU A 46 9.74 -24.75 -16.69
CA LEU A 46 10.44 -24.09 -17.79
C LEU A 46 10.48 -22.58 -17.64
N ASP A 47 11.50 -21.97 -18.27
CA ASP A 47 11.53 -20.56 -18.60
C ASP A 47 10.64 -20.32 -19.83
N ALA A 48 9.43 -19.85 -19.64
CA ALA A 48 8.49 -19.56 -20.72
C ALA A 48 7.92 -18.14 -20.60
N PRO A 49 7.61 -17.46 -21.72
CA PRO A 49 6.88 -16.20 -21.67
C PRO A 49 5.56 -16.38 -20.93
N LEU A 50 5.15 -15.34 -20.19
CA LEU A 50 3.77 -15.25 -19.75
C LEU A 50 2.90 -15.05 -20.99
N GLU A 51 1.81 -15.83 -21.08
CA GLU A 51 0.86 -15.64 -22.18
C GLU A 51 0.05 -14.36 -21.98
N ARG A 52 -0.28 -14.07 -20.72
CA ARG A 52 -1.08 -12.91 -20.35
C ARG A 52 -0.78 -12.46 -18.93
N LEU A 53 -0.71 -11.16 -18.72
CA LEU A 53 -0.70 -10.52 -17.41
C LEU A 53 -1.77 -9.43 -17.42
N GLU A 54 -2.69 -9.51 -16.48
CA GLU A 54 -3.71 -8.52 -16.23
C GLU A 54 -3.57 -7.97 -14.82
N LEU A 55 -3.75 -6.67 -14.65
CA LEU A 55 -3.83 -6.02 -13.35
C LEU A 55 -5.20 -5.38 -13.19
N GLY A 56 -5.79 -5.55 -12.02
CA GLY A 56 -7.03 -4.90 -11.63
C GLY A 56 -6.73 -3.79 -10.62
N GLY A 57 -7.28 -2.61 -10.85
CA GLY A 57 -7.30 -1.59 -9.82
C GLY A 57 -8.14 -2.06 -8.62
N LYS A 58 -7.92 -1.44 -7.48
CA LYS A 58 -8.63 -1.73 -6.24
C LYS A 58 -8.97 -0.44 -5.53
N THR A 59 -10.11 -0.43 -4.87
CA THR A 59 -10.52 0.66 -3.98
C THR A 59 -10.82 0.07 -2.63
N GLU A 60 -10.15 0.53 -1.60
CA GLU A 60 -10.40 0.15 -0.21
C GLU A 60 -10.87 1.35 0.58
N GLN A 61 -11.87 1.17 1.42
CA GLN A 61 -12.33 2.17 2.35
C GLN A 61 -11.66 1.97 3.70
N VAL A 62 -11.11 3.07 4.24
CA VAL A 62 -10.46 3.08 5.55
C VAL A 62 -11.39 3.81 6.52
N GLN A 63 -11.74 3.11 7.57
CA GLN A 63 -12.53 3.70 8.64
C GLN A 63 -11.63 4.54 9.53
N THR A 64 -12.07 5.77 9.80
CA THR A 64 -11.39 6.68 10.72
C THR A 64 -12.14 6.79 12.04
N THR A 65 -11.41 7.01 13.10
CA THR A 65 -11.97 7.28 14.44
C THR A 65 -11.77 8.73 14.87
N GLY A 66 -11.11 9.54 14.04
CA GLY A 66 -10.77 10.93 14.33
C GLY A 66 -9.79 11.09 15.49
N LYS A 67 -9.06 10.02 15.83
CA LYS A 67 -8.13 10.01 16.97
C LYS A 67 -6.86 10.80 16.71
N GLN A 68 -6.36 10.75 15.47
CA GLN A 68 -5.12 11.41 15.11
C GLN A 68 -5.27 12.93 15.25
N MET A 69 -4.49 13.51 16.16
CA MET A 69 -4.50 14.95 16.43
C MET A 69 -3.39 15.69 15.68
N LEU A 70 -2.41 14.96 15.13
CA LEU A 70 -1.31 15.51 14.33
C LEU A 70 -1.69 15.56 12.86
N ASN A 71 -1.68 16.75 12.27
CA ASN A 71 -1.74 16.87 10.81
C ASN A 71 -0.34 16.67 10.23
N GLU A 72 -0.05 15.48 9.72
CA GLU A 72 1.26 15.13 9.19
C GLU A 72 1.64 15.94 7.95
N GLU A 73 0.69 16.29 7.09
CA GLU A 73 0.97 17.12 5.92
C GLU A 73 1.38 18.53 6.33
N LEU A 74 0.71 19.07 7.34
CA LEU A 74 1.09 20.33 7.94
C LEU A 74 2.47 20.25 8.61
N LEU A 75 2.78 19.10 9.25
CA LEU A 75 4.10 18.81 9.81
C LEU A 75 5.19 18.72 8.73
N LYS A 76 4.90 18.14 7.60
CA LYS A 76 5.82 18.05 6.45
C LYS A 76 6.02 19.40 5.77
N SER A 77 5.13 20.35 5.99
CA SER A 77 5.20 21.71 5.46
C SER A 77 6.11 22.57 6.33
N LEU A 78 7.16 23.13 5.75
CA LEU A 78 8.16 23.92 6.46
C LEU A 78 7.61 25.20 7.14
N SER A 79 6.53 25.75 6.65
CA SER A 79 5.95 26.99 7.14
C SER A 79 5.49 26.93 8.59
N ASN A 80 5.31 25.72 9.13
CA ASN A 80 4.79 25.49 10.49
C ASN A 80 5.84 25.13 11.51
N TYR A 81 7.12 25.07 11.13
CA TYR A 81 8.20 24.76 12.05
C TYR A 81 8.93 26.01 12.53
N THR A 82 9.13 26.08 13.82
CA THR A 82 10.01 27.08 14.44
C THR A 82 11.27 26.36 14.94
N SER A 83 12.42 26.80 14.46
CA SER A 83 13.69 26.30 14.97
C SER A 83 14.00 26.96 16.32
N ASN A 84 14.34 26.17 17.30
CA ASN A 84 14.76 26.64 18.61
C ASN A 84 16.29 26.51 18.79
N GLY A 85 17.08 26.92 17.85
CA GLY A 85 18.51 26.72 17.84
C GLY A 85 18.96 25.65 16.84
N VAL A 86 20.05 24.97 17.05
CA VAL A 86 20.76 24.25 15.99
C VAL A 86 20.06 22.96 15.53
N ASP A 87 19.25 22.30 16.38
CA ASP A 87 18.88 20.91 16.13
C ASP A 87 17.41 20.53 16.35
N TYR A 88 16.54 21.45 16.78
CA TYR A 88 15.17 21.12 17.14
C TYR A 88 14.17 21.89 16.30
N TYR A 89 13.14 21.16 15.82
CA TYR A 89 11.92 21.71 15.24
C TYR A 89 10.77 21.33 16.15
N TYR A 90 9.90 22.26 16.48
CA TYR A 90 8.74 21.94 17.30
C TYR A 90 7.43 22.26 16.57
N TYR A 91 6.44 21.44 16.85
CA TYR A 91 5.08 21.64 16.41
C TYR A 91 4.20 21.75 17.65
N ARG A 92 3.51 22.86 17.77
CA ARG A 92 2.61 23.12 18.89
C ARG A 92 1.22 22.62 18.60
N ILE A 93 0.66 21.80 19.49
CA ILE A 93 -0.73 21.37 19.49
C ILE A 93 -1.42 22.07 20.64
N SER A 94 -2.47 22.85 20.33
CA SER A 94 -3.29 23.56 21.30
C SER A 94 -4.64 22.90 21.48
N GLY A 95 -5.38 23.31 22.52
CA GLY A 95 -6.72 22.79 22.83
C GLY A 95 -6.70 21.48 23.61
N LEU A 96 -5.60 21.17 24.28
CA LEU A 96 -5.52 20.02 25.16
C LEU A 96 -6.26 20.29 26.49
N GLU A 97 -7.00 19.30 26.96
CA GLU A 97 -7.78 19.38 28.18
C GLU A 97 -6.95 18.96 29.38
N VAL A 98 -6.89 19.83 30.42
CA VAL A 98 -6.24 19.52 31.70
C VAL A 98 -6.95 18.36 32.39
N GLY A 99 -6.17 17.44 32.98
CA GLY A 99 -6.67 16.23 33.63
C GLY A 99 -6.98 15.08 32.67
N LYS A 100 -6.74 15.26 31.34
CA LYS A 100 -6.88 14.19 30.36
C LYS A 100 -5.52 13.58 29.99
N LYS A 101 -5.55 12.29 29.68
CA LYS A 101 -4.37 11.58 29.21
C LYS A 101 -4.30 11.63 27.68
N TYR A 102 -3.08 11.78 27.21
CA TYR A 102 -2.74 11.77 25.79
C TYR A 102 -1.60 10.78 25.58
N THR A 103 -1.64 10.11 24.44
CA THR A 103 -0.60 9.16 24.04
C THR A 103 -0.05 9.58 22.69
N ILE A 104 1.26 9.67 22.58
CA ILE A 104 1.95 9.77 21.31
C ILE A 104 2.60 8.42 21.01
N SER A 105 2.42 7.96 19.80
CA SER A 105 3.02 6.72 19.30
C SER A 105 3.68 6.96 17.95
N ARG A 106 4.50 6.02 17.56
CA ARG A 106 5.22 6.08 16.28
C ARG A 106 5.24 4.73 15.62
N GLY A 107 5.38 4.75 14.30
CA GLY A 107 5.71 3.58 13.53
C GLY A 107 7.18 3.18 13.65
N ASP A 108 7.59 2.24 12.81
CA ASP A 108 8.97 1.78 12.74
C ASP A 108 9.92 2.92 12.38
N VAL A 109 11.08 2.92 13.01
CA VAL A 109 12.15 3.90 12.78
C VAL A 109 13.29 3.21 12.04
N LYS A 110 13.63 3.71 10.87
CA LYS A 110 14.82 3.26 10.14
C LYS A 110 16.06 3.91 10.74
N THR A 111 17.05 3.11 11.07
CA THR A 111 18.34 3.64 11.56
C THR A 111 19.03 4.41 10.43
N GLY A 112 19.42 5.65 10.71
CA GLY A 112 20.18 6.48 9.78
C GLY A 112 21.69 6.35 10.00
N LYS A 113 22.46 6.35 8.92
CA LYS A 113 23.91 6.48 9.01
C LYS A 113 24.25 7.91 9.43
N ASN A 114 24.92 8.07 10.56
CA ASN A 114 25.49 9.34 11.05
C ASN A 114 24.51 10.46 11.43
N ALA A 115 23.25 10.16 11.69
CA ALA A 115 22.32 11.16 12.17
C ALA A 115 21.46 10.61 13.31
N LEU A 116 21.34 11.38 14.38
CA LEU A 116 20.48 11.08 15.52
C LEU A 116 19.06 11.51 15.19
N LEU A 117 18.09 10.64 15.46
CA LEU A 117 16.66 10.96 15.36
C LEU A 117 16.08 11.14 16.74
N GLY A 118 15.39 12.25 16.98
CA GLY A 118 14.72 12.54 18.25
C GLY A 118 13.26 12.92 18.04
N ILE A 119 12.38 12.35 18.84
CA ILE A 119 11.02 12.82 19.07
C ILE A 119 10.85 12.98 20.55
N SER A 120 10.46 14.15 21.00
CA SER A 120 10.15 14.41 22.39
C SER A 120 8.87 15.22 22.54
N VAL A 121 8.22 15.08 23.67
CA VAL A 121 6.99 15.81 24.03
C VAL A 121 7.31 16.70 25.21
N ASN A 122 7.01 17.98 25.08
CA ASN A 122 7.22 18.96 26.12
C ASN A 122 5.89 19.64 26.46
N GLN A 123 5.42 19.47 27.71
CA GLN A 123 4.24 20.17 28.20
C GLN A 123 4.58 21.62 28.54
N GLU A 124 3.62 22.52 28.35
CA GLU A 124 3.69 23.88 28.81
C GLU A 124 4.09 23.92 30.31
N SER A 125 5.07 24.66 30.69
CA SER A 125 5.53 24.84 32.05
C SER A 125 6.37 23.73 32.71
N THR A 126 6.60 22.61 32.09
CA THR A 126 7.47 21.58 32.63
C THR A 126 8.67 21.36 31.70
N ASN A 127 9.88 21.74 32.15
CA ASN A 127 11.12 21.41 31.43
C ASN A 127 11.43 19.89 31.42
N LYS A 128 10.40 19.04 31.55
CA LYS A 128 10.54 17.58 31.56
C LYS A 128 10.08 17.03 30.22
N ALA A 129 10.97 17.06 29.26
CA ALA A 129 10.74 16.35 28.00
C ALA A 129 10.56 14.85 28.24
N LYS A 130 9.48 14.29 27.68
CA LYS A 130 9.31 12.83 27.56
C LYS A 130 9.78 12.42 26.17
N PHE A 131 10.72 11.48 26.12
CA PHE A 131 11.30 11.04 24.87
C PHE A 131 10.59 9.80 24.33
N LEU A 132 10.13 9.88 23.10
CA LEU A 132 9.56 8.75 22.35
C LEU A 132 10.67 7.99 21.61
N VAL A 133 11.54 8.73 20.92
CA VAL A 133 12.72 8.19 20.25
C VAL A 133 13.89 9.12 20.52
N TYR A 134 14.99 8.55 20.88
CA TYR A 134 16.28 9.19 20.82
C TYR A 134 17.31 8.15 20.40
N ASP A 135 17.64 8.14 19.11
CA ASP A 135 18.68 7.29 18.54
C ASP A 135 20.01 8.03 18.64
N GLY A 136 20.69 7.88 19.76
CA GLY A 136 21.95 8.57 20.07
C GLY A 136 22.99 7.62 20.65
N LEU A 137 24.24 7.87 20.37
CA LEU A 137 25.38 7.15 20.93
C LEU A 137 25.31 7.11 22.47
N GLY A 138 24.74 6.03 23.01
CA GLY A 138 24.86 5.66 24.42
C GLY A 138 23.65 5.78 25.33
N THR A 139 22.49 6.31 24.88
CA THR A 139 21.24 6.31 25.65
C THR A 139 20.04 6.11 24.75
N SER A 140 19.70 4.85 24.58
CA SER A 140 18.57 4.48 23.69
C SER A 140 17.25 4.62 24.44
N TYR A 141 16.54 5.73 24.27
CA TYR A 141 15.11 5.78 24.53
C TYR A 141 14.40 5.30 23.26
N ASN A 142 13.98 4.06 23.23
CA ASN A 142 13.31 3.47 22.07
C ASN A 142 11.90 3.00 22.45
N ASN A 143 11.06 3.95 22.83
CA ASN A 143 9.67 3.68 23.17
C ASN A 143 8.83 3.72 21.90
N ALA A 144 7.95 2.72 21.70
CA ALA A 144 6.96 2.75 20.62
C ALA A 144 5.87 3.78 20.89
N SER A 145 5.59 4.05 22.17
CA SER A 145 4.64 5.07 22.61
C SER A 145 5.00 5.62 23.98
N ILE A 146 4.57 6.84 24.26
CA ILE A 146 4.58 7.44 25.61
C ILE A 146 3.21 8.06 25.90
N THR A 147 2.80 7.97 27.16
CA THR A 147 1.55 8.55 27.64
C THR A 147 1.86 9.58 28.73
N TRP A 148 1.11 10.68 28.74
CA TRP A 148 1.15 11.67 29.79
C TRP A 148 -0.26 12.15 30.17
N GLU A 149 -0.39 12.72 31.33
CA GLU A 149 -1.57 13.48 31.72
C GLU A 149 -1.26 14.97 31.56
N GLN A 150 -2.17 15.69 30.89
CA GLN A 150 -2.02 17.13 30.75
C GLN A 150 -2.35 17.78 32.09
N THR A 151 -1.34 18.24 32.80
CA THR A 151 -1.49 18.75 34.16
C THR A 151 -1.62 20.27 34.20
N THR A 152 -1.04 20.96 33.24
CA THR A 152 -1.04 22.43 33.15
C THR A 152 -0.99 22.87 31.69
N GLY A 153 -1.64 24.01 31.42
CA GLY A 153 -1.66 24.57 30.07
C GLY A 153 -2.57 23.85 29.11
N GLU A 154 -2.78 24.45 27.96
CA GLU A 154 -3.69 23.99 26.91
C GLU A 154 -2.94 23.48 25.68
N TYR A 155 -1.62 23.36 25.73
CA TYR A 155 -0.82 22.92 24.59
C TYR A 155 0.30 21.96 24.97
N VAL A 156 0.79 21.28 23.98
CA VAL A 156 2.01 20.47 24.04
C VAL A 156 2.88 20.80 22.82
N ASP A 157 4.17 20.91 23.04
CA ASP A 157 5.15 21.01 21.96
C ASP A 157 5.74 19.63 21.68
N ILE A 158 5.60 19.18 20.44
CA ILE A 158 6.27 17.99 19.94
C ILE A 158 7.53 18.46 19.25
N LEU A 159 8.66 18.01 19.74
CA LEU A 159 9.96 18.37 19.23
C LEU A 159 10.48 17.23 18.35
N PHE A 160 10.90 17.61 17.17
CA PHE A 160 11.54 16.72 16.20
C PHE A 160 12.98 17.15 16.02
N SER A 161 13.91 16.22 16.06
CA SER A 161 15.32 16.50 15.80
C SER A 161 15.94 15.45 14.90
N VAL A 162 16.77 15.91 13.98
CA VAL A 162 17.72 15.09 13.25
C VAL A 162 19.07 15.76 13.40
N SER A 163 19.91 15.20 14.27
CA SER A 163 21.26 15.71 14.53
C SER A 163 22.27 15.07 13.59
N GLY A 164 23.26 15.80 13.21
CA GLY A 164 24.40 15.36 12.38
C GLY A 164 24.77 16.38 11.32
N SER A 165 26.02 16.53 10.99
CA SER A 165 26.68 17.46 10.09
C SER A 165 26.04 18.85 9.93
N VAL A 166 26.75 19.85 10.28
CA VAL A 166 26.40 21.27 10.50
C VAL A 166 25.87 22.03 9.26
N THR A 167 25.83 21.41 8.09
CA THR A 167 25.57 22.11 6.82
C THR A 167 24.22 21.81 6.16
N ARG A 168 23.30 21.12 6.85
CA ARG A 168 22.00 20.74 6.29
C ARG A 168 20.94 21.82 6.50
N THR A 169 20.15 22.04 5.46
CA THR A 169 18.97 22.92 5.54
C THR A 169 17.87 22.27 6.38
N THR A 170 16.91 23.07 6.83
CA THR A 170 15.69 22.58 7.52
C THR A 170 14.96 21.54 6.68
N GLN A 171 14.82 21.79 5.37
CA GLN A 171 14.16 20.89 4.44
C GLN A 171 14.83 19.52 4.40
N GLU A 172 16.15 19.47 4.30
CA GLU A 172 16.90 18.21 4.26
C GLU A 172 16.73 17.41 5.55
N ARG A 173 16.71 18.08 6.70
CA ARG A 173 16.51 17.44 8.00
C ARG A 173 15.11 16.87 8.16
N LEU A 174 14.09 17.61 7.74
CA LEU A 174 12.70 17.13 7.78
C LEU A 174 12.47 15.99 6.78
N SER A 175 13.03 16.10 5.60
CA SER A 175 12.98 15.03 4.60
C SER A 175 13.64 13.75 5.13
N GLU A 176 14.78 13.86 5.82
CA GLU A 176 15.42 12.71 6.46
C GLU A 176 14.57 12.15 7.60
N PHE A 177 13.98 13.02 8.43
CA PHE A 177 13.10 12.60 9.52
C PHE A 177 11.94 11.73 8.96
N TRP A 178 11.19 12.25 8.00
CA TRP A 178 10.06 11.53 7.39
C TRP A 178 10.47 10.34 6.53
N GLY A 179 11.69 10.32 6.02
CA GLY A 179 12.27 9.15 5.36
C GLY A 179 12.62 8.00 6.31
N ARG A 180 12.76 8.30 7.60
CA ARG A 180 13.18 7.33 8.64
C ARG A 180 12.04 6.82 9.51
N ILE A 181 10.91 7.50 9.56
CA ILE A 181 9.77 7.13 10.40
C ILE A 181 8.53 6.94 9.54
N SER A 182 7.76 5.88 9.80
CA SER A 182 6.58 5.59 8.99
C SER A 182 5.38 6.46 9.36
N TYR A 183 5.20 6.76 10.63
CA TYR A 183 4.18 7.68 11.13
C TYR A 183 4.51 8.18 12.55
N VAL A 184 3.85 9.27 12.93
CA VAL A 184 3.70 9.72 14.32
C VAL A 184 2.21 9.96 14.56
N GLN A 185 1.65 9.38 15.60
CA GLN A 185 0.24 9.56 15.99
C GLN A 185 0.15 10.16 17.39
N LEU A 186 -0.66 11.19 17.52
CA LEU A 186 -1.08 11.74 18.82
C LEU A 186 -2.58 11.52 18.99
N GLU A 187 -2.96 10.93 20.10
CA GLU A 187 -4.35 10.63 20.40
C GLU A 187 -4.71 10.91 21.86
N LYS A 188 -5.97 11.19 22.13
CA LYS A 188 -6.50 11.30 23.50
C LYS A 188 -6.77 9.90 24.02
N GLY A 189 -6.17 9.55 25.13
CA GLY A 189 -6.26 8.24 25.75
C GLY A 189 -4.99 7.86 26.49
N SER A 190 -5.01 6.68 27.12
CA SER A 190 -3.89 6.16 27.91
C SER A 190 -3.15 5.00 27.26
N THR A 191 -3.54 4.63 26.05
CA THR A 191 -2.97 3.49 25.31
C THR A 191 -2.86 3.84 23.85
N ALA A 192 -1.72 3.54 23.25
CA ALA A 192 -1.55 3.67 21.81
C ALA A 192 -2.46 2.69 21.07
N THR A 193 -3.13 3.18 20.05
CA THR A 193 -3.97 2.38 19.17
C THR A 193 -3.33 2.22 17.78
N ALA A 194 -3.94 1.44 16.90
CA ALA A 194 -3.49 1.35 15.52
C ALA A 194 -3.45 2.74 14.88
N TYR A 195 -2.48 2.93 13.98
CA TYR A 195 -2.32 4.19 13.24
C TYR A 195 -3.59 4.52 12.46
N GLU A 196 -3.91 5.80 12.47
CA GLU A 196 -5.00 6.40 11.72
C GLU A 196 -4.51 7.69 11.05
N PRO A 197 -4.80 7.90 9.76
CA PRO A 197 -4.48 9.16 9.10
C PRO A 197 -5.19 10.34 9.76
N TYR A 198 -4.62 11.53 9.66
CA TYR A 198 -5.28 12.75 10.14
C TYR A 198 -6.47 13.10 9.24
N THR A 199 -7.65 13.15 9.82
CA THR A 199 -8.92 13.44 9.14
C THR A 199 -9.55 14.77 9.60
N GLY A 200 -8.72 15.71 10.06
CA GLY A 200 -9.20 16.97 10.64
C GLY A 200 -9.83 16.79 12.03
N GLY A 201 -9.50 15.71 12.73
CA GLY A 201 -10.08 15.39 14.04
C GLY A 201 -11.53 14.90 13.97
N LYS A 202 -12.04 14.60 12.77
CA LYS A 202 -13.41 14.13 12.58
C LYS A 202 -13.45 12.60 12.53
N PRO A 203 -14.09 11.93 13.48
CA PRO A 203 -14.30 10.49 13.40
C PRO A 203 -15.30 10.13 12.31
N SER A 204 -15.26 8.90 11.87
CA SER A 204 -16.35 8.34 11.05
C SER A 204 -17.67 8.44 11.81
N PRO A 205 -18.77 8.79 11.16
CA PRO A 205 -20.08 8.93 11.83
C PRO A 205 -20.54 7.66 12.53
N SER A 206 -20.14 6.51 12.03
CA SER A 206 -20.32 5.20 12.67
C SER A 206 -19.20 4.26 12.25
N GLN A 207 -19.18 3.04 12.88
CA GLN A 207 -18.25 1.98 12.43
C GLN A 207 -18.45 1.56 10.96
N GLU A 208 -19.59 1.89 10.40
CA GLU A 208 -19.97 1.53 9.04
C GLU A 208 -19.80 2.68 8.05
N TYR A 209 -19.35 3.85 8.51
CA TYR A 209 -19.10 5.05 7.69
C TYR A 209 -17.59 5.31 7.60
N PRO A 210 -16.91 4.79 6.60
CA PRO A 210 -15.53 5.17 6.35
C PRO A 210 -15.44 6.63 5.92
N GLN A 211 -14.39 7.32 6.33
CA GLN A 211 -14.13 8.71 5.95
C GLN A 211 -13.06 8.86 4.87
N GLU A 212 -12.41 7.78 4.50
CA GLU A 212 -11.44 7.78 3.43
C GLU A 212 -11.54 6.53 2.58
N PHE A 213 -11.07 6.65 1.36
CA PHE A 213 -10.79 5.50 0.53
C PHE A 213 -9.49 5.72 -0.26
N VAL A 214 -8.78 4.64 -0.50
CA VAL A 214 -7.52 4.59 -1.22
C VAL A 214 -7.67 3.74 -2.47
N ASN A 215 -6.90 4.07 -3.49
CA ASN A 215 -6.86 3.38 -4.77
C ASN A 215 -5.43 2.92 -5.06
N VAL A 216 -5.29 2.01 -6.01
CA VAL A 216 -3.99 1.53 -6.46
C VAL A 216 -3.23 2.64 -7.21
N GLY A 217 -1.95 2.76 -6.95
CA GLY A 217 -1.02 3.67 -7.62
C GLY A 217 -0.27 4.55 -6.61
N LYS A 218 1.04 4.47 -6.61
CA LYS A 218 1.91 5.32 -5.81
C LYS A 218 2.24 6.58 -6.62
N PHE A 219 1.88 7.74 -6.10
CA PHE A 219 2.17 9.00 -6.78
C PHE A 219 3.67 9.30 -6.77
N ASN A 220 4.24 9.49 -7.94
CA ASN A 220 5.62 9.93 -8.14
C ASN A 220 5.62 11.43 -8.47
N GLU A 221 6.03 12.26 -7.50
CA GLU A 221 6.07 13.72 -7.66
C GLU A 221 6.99 14.16 -8.80
N GLY A 222 8.14 13.48 -8.98
CA GLY A 222 9.10 13.82 -10.02
C GLY A 222 8.59 13.57 -11.43
N ALA A 223 7.76 12.55 -11.61
CA ALA A 223 7.14 12.18 -12.88
C ALA A 223 5.72 12.74 -13.05
N SER A 224 5.11 13.26 -11.99
CA SER A 224 3.70 13.69 -11.92
C SER A 224 2.73 12.61 -12.40
N ARG A 225 2.98 11.37 -12.00
CA ARG A 225 2.23 10.17 -12.40
C ARG A 225 2.09 9.20 -11.25
N TYR A 226 1.10 8.32 -11.35
CA TYR A 226 0.99 7.16 -10.49
C TYR A 226 1.80 5.99 -11.06
N GLU A 227 2.49 5.26 -10.21
CA GLU A 227 3.35 4.15 -10.60
C GLU A 227 2.90 2.87 -9.89
N ILE A 228 3.00 1.76 -10.62
CA ILE A 228 2.85 0.41 -10.12
C ILE A 228 4.14 -0.34 -10.47
N SER A 229 4.78 -0.96 -9.50
CA SER A 229 5.95 -1.79 -9.76
C SER A 229 5.59 -3.26 -9.85
N ILE A 230 6.18 -3.95 -10.81
CA ILE A 230 6.05 -5.38 -11.01
C ILE A 230 7.44 -5.98 -10.86
N ASP A 231 7.64 -6.72 -9.80
CA ASP A 231 8.88 -7.41 -9.51
C ASP A 231 8.74 -8.90 -9.82
N LYS A 232 9.68 -9.44 -10.58
CA LYS A 232 9.77 -10.86 -10.89
C LYS A 232 11.07 -11.44 -10.37
N GLN A 233 11.01 -12.54 -9.64
CA GLN A 233 12.15 -13.24 -9.06
C GLN A 233 11.87 -14.73 -8.89
N GLY A 234 12.90 -15.51 -8.51
CA GLY A 234 12.74 -16.91 -8.16
C GLY A 234 12.18 -17.10 -6.73
N LYS A 235 12.03 -18.37 -6.29
CA LYS A 235 11.56 -18.71 -4.94
C LYS A 235 12.44 -18.13 -3.84
N ASN A 236 13.75 -18.10 -4.06
CA ASN A 236 14.68 -17.50 -3.12
C ASN A 236 14.67 -16.00 -3.26
N LEU A 237 14.05 -15.33 -2.29
CA LEU A 237 13.85 -13.89 -2.27
C LEU A 237 15.07 -13.12 -1.75
N ILE A 238 16.07 -13.81 -1.19
CA ILE A 238 17.28 -13.14 -0.72
C ILE A 238 18.16 -12.75 -1.90
N SER A 239 18.74 -11.55 -1.85
CA SER A 239 19.73 -11.14 -2.85
C SER A 239 20.99 -12.02 -2.74
N GLU A 240 21.57 -12.42 -3.88
CA GLU A 240 22.89 -13.07 -3.91
C GLU A 240 24.03 -12.13 -3.56
N GLU A 241 23.76 -10.81 -3.57
CA GLU A 241 24.76 -9.78 -3.26
C GLU A 241 24.93 -9.67 -1.75
N PHE A 242 25.93 -10.35 -1.24
CA PHE A 242 26.35 -10.24 0.15
C PHE A 242 27.59 -9.35 0.24
N GLU A 243 27.51 -8.30 1.03
CA GLU A 243 28.63 -7.40 1.32
C GLU A 243 29.31 -7.75 2.65
N ASN A 244 30.63 -7.65 2.70
CA ASN A 244 31.36 -7.69 3.97
C ASN A 244 31.12 -6.38 4.72
N TYR A 245 30.67 -6.44 5.98
CA TYR A 245 30.44 -5.27 6.80
C TYR A 245 31.25 -5.27 8.10
N ALA A 246 31.79 -6.43 8.47
CA ALA A 246 32.71 -6.63 9.59
C ALA A 246 33.58 -7.86 9.31
N GLU A 247 34.63 -8.07 10.10
CA GLU A 247 35.47 -9.26 9.98
C GLU A 247 34.66 -10.55 10.17
N GLY A 248 34.70 -11.44 9.18
CA GLY A 248 33.96 -12.71 9.20
C GLY A 248 32.44 -12.56 9.14
N LYS A 249 31.91 -11.40 8.75
CA LYS A 249 30.47 -11.13 8.72
C LYS A 249 30.06 -10.53 7.37
N VAL A 250 28.98 -11.05 6.84
CA VAL A 250 28.38 -10.58 5.59
C VAL A 250 26.92 -10.23 5.80
N ARG A 251 26.38 -9.32 4.97
CA ARG A 251 24.97 -8.97 4.99
C ARG A 251 24.39 -8.82 3.59
N SER A 252 23.09 -9.00 3.50
CA SER A 252 22.30 -8.76 2.29
C SER A 252 20.97 -8.11 2.65
N PHE A 253 20.42 -7.32 1.73
CA PHE A 253 19.15 -6.63 1.89
C PHE A 253 18.14 -7.12 0.87
N THR A 254 16.89 -7.28 1.28
CA THR A 254 15.78 -7.59 0.38
C THR A 254 14.51 -6.88 0.84
N ASN A 255 13.73 -6.38 -0.12
CA ASN A 255 12.41 -5.81 0.14
C ASN A 255 11.38 -6.94 0.08
N LEU A 256 10.59 -7.08 1.13
CA LEU A 256 9.53 -8.07 1.20
C LEU A 256 8.19 -7.39 1.46
N LYS A 257 7.15 -7.90 0.83
CA LYS A 257 5.75 -7.54 1.10
C LYS A 257 5.29 -8.08 2.46
N LYS A 258 4.20 -7.52 3.01
CA LYS A 258 3.55 -8.13 4.17
C LYS A 258 3.27 -9.62 3.92
N GLY A 259 3.46 -10.46 4.91
CA GLY A 259 3.28 -11.91 4.76
C GLY A 259 4.17 -12.71 5.69
N SER A 260 4.03 -14.04 5.62
CA SER A 260 4.82 -14.97 6.42
C SER A 260 5.97 -15.57 5.60
N TYR A 261 7.14 -15.54 6.17
CA TYR A 261 8.39 -15.92 5.51
C TYR A 261 9.20 -16.90 6.35
N ILE A 262 10.03 -17.67 5.68
CA ILE A 262 10.99 -18.56 6.30
C ILE A 262 12.37 -18.27 5.72
N PHE A 263 13.29 -17.89 6.61
CA PHE A 263 14.71 -17.95 6.31
C PHE A 263 15.24 -19.37 6.59
N SER A 264 16.05 -19.89 5.70
CA SER A 264 16.68 -21.20 5.89
C SER A 264 18.10 -21.23 5.32
N THR A 265 18.91 -22.15 5.86
CA THR A 265 20.27 -22.45 5.41
C THR A 265 20.47 -23.95 5.39
N GLY A 266 21.41 -24.45 4.60
CA GLY A 266 21.71 -25.89 4.52
C GLY A 266 22.25 -26.49 5.83
N ILE A 267 22.91 -25.67 6.64
CA ILE A 267 23.44 -26.02 7.96
C ILE A 267 23.26 -24.87 8.93
N ALA A 268 23.29 -25.15 10.23
CA ALA A 268 23.20 -24.09 11.23
C ALA A 268 24.39 -23.10 11.12
N VAL A 269 24.07 -21.85 11.16
CA VAL A 269 25.01 -20.71 11.12
C VAL A 269 24.51 -19.61 12.03
N ASN A 270 25.41 -18.78 12.54
CA ASN A 270 25.00 -17.60 13.28
C ASN A 270 24.37 -16.58 12.33
N ILE A 271 23.09 -16.29 12.58
CA ILE A 271 22.29 -15.35 11.80
C ILE A 271 21.82 -14.19 12.68
N TYR A 272 21.61 -13.07 12.05
CA TYR A 272 21.02 -11.89 12.66
C TYR A 272 20.10 -11.25 11.61
N ILE A 273 18.80 -11.29 11.83
CA ILE A 273 17.80 -10.77 10.88
C ILE A 273 17.17 -9.51 11.46
N LEU A 274 17.17 -8.45 10.65
CA LEU A 274 16.56 -7.17 10.99
C LEU A 274 15.44 -6.86 9.98
N LYS A 275 14.37 -6.27 10.50
CA LYS A 275 13.29 -5.64 9.74
C LYS A 275 13.45 -4.13 9.87
N ASP A 276 13.66 -3.40 8.78
CA ASP A 276 13.83 -1.93 8.78
C ASP A 276 14.84 -1.44 9.82
N GLY A 277 15.89 -2.24 10.07
CA GLY A 277 16.91 -1.98 11.09
C GLY A 277 16.60 -2.52 12.49
N TYR A 278 15.40 -3.05 12.74
CA TYR A 278 15.04 -3.67 14.03
C TYR A 278 15.30 -5.15 14.06
N ASN A 279 15.74 -5.61 15.21
CA ASN A 279 16.11 -6.98 15.43
C ASN A 279 14.91 -7.93 15.52
N LEU A 280 14.77 -8.86 14.58
CA LEU A 280 13.77 -9.91 14.61
C LEU A 280 14.24 -11.16 15.39
N THR A 281 15.54 -11.45 15.34
CA THR A 281 16.11 -12.66 15.98
C THR A 281 16.48 -12.49 17.45
N ASN A 282 16.28 -11.31 18.02
CA ASN A 282 16.70 -10.95 19.37
C ASN A 282 18.21 -11.20 19.63
N GLY A 283 19.05 -10.81 18.69
CA GLY A 283 20.50 -11.00 18.71
C GLY A 283 20.98 -12.02 17.68
N TRP A 284 22.23 -12.42 17.81
CA TRP A 284 22.80 -13.50 17.00
C TRP A 284 22.26 -14.86 17.48
N VAL A 285 21.69 -15.60 16.54
CA VAL A 285 21.12 -16.93 16.78
C VAL A 285 21.80 -17.96 15.90
N ASN A 286 22.24 -19.07 16.48
CA ASN A 286 22.77 -20.21 15.73
C ASN A 286 21.62 -21.11 15.31
N THR A 287 21.21 -21.05 14.06
CA THR A 287 20.11 -21.83 13.53
C THR A 287 20.24 -22.07 12.04
N HIS A 288 19.53 -23.08 11.53
CA HIS A 288 19.36 -23.32 10.09
C HIS A 288 17.99 -22.91 9.57
N LYS A 289 17.06 -22.48 10.46
CA LYS A 289 15.71 -22.05 10.10
C LYS A 289 15.22 -20.98 11.05
N PHE A 290 14.59 -19.95 10.50
CA PHE A 290 13.95 -18.87 11.26
C PHE A 290 12.68 -18.43 10.53
N GLU A 291 11.55 -18.43 11.24
CA GLU A 291 10.24 -18.04 10.72
C GLU A 291 9.87 -16.65 11.23
N PHE A 292 9.32 -15.81 10.36
CA PHE A 292 8.87 -14.47 10.73
C PHE A 292 7.69 -14.02 9.89
N THR A 293 6.89 -13.12 10.45
CA THR A 293 5.74 -12.51 9.78
C THR A 293 5.92 -11.01 9.73
N LEU A 294 5.56 -10.42 8.59
CA LEU A 294 5.56 -8.99 8.35
C LEU A 294 4.12 -8.52 8.25
N GLU A 295 3.72 -7.61 9.12
CA GLU A 295 2.39 -6.97 9.09
C GLU A 295 2.31 -5.88 8.03
N THR A 296 3.46 -5.33 7.64
CA THR A 296 3.63 -4.32 6.59
C THR A 296 4.80 -4.67 5.70
N ASP A 297 4.87 -4.09 4.51
CA ASP A 297 6.04 -4.17 3.65
C ASP A 297 7.29 -3.67 4.39
N ALA A 298 8.41 -4.34 4.19
CA ALA A 298 9.62 -4.05 4.97
C ALA A 298 10.91 -4.40 4.22
N VAL A 299 11.99 -3.70 4.59
CA VAL A 299 13.35 -4.05 4.19
C VAL A 299 13.91 -5.05 5.20
N ILE A 300 14.25 -6.25 4.74
CA ILE A 300 14.89 -7.28 5.55
C ILE A 300 16.39 -7.27 5.30
N GLU A 301 17.15 -7.07 6.36
CA GLU A 301 18.59 -7.25 6.35
C GLU A 301 18.93 -8.61 6.99
N VAL A 302 19.57 -9.48 6.24
CA VAL A 302 20.11 -10.75 6.76
C VAL A 302 21.60 -10.60 6.95
N ARG A 303 22.06 -10.85 8.15
CA ARG A 303 23.48 -10.92 8.49
C ARG A 303 23.87 -12.35 8.80
N LEU A 304 24.98 -12.77 8.25
CA LEU A 304 25.57 -14.09 8.48
C LEU A 304 26.99 -13.93 9.02
N GLU A 305 27.33 -14.72 10.03
CA GLU A 305 28.70 -14.83 10.51
C GLU A 305 29.46 -15.85 9.68
N THR A 306 29.82 -15.45 8.46
CA THR A 306 30.50 -16.26 7.47
C THR A 306 31.26 -15.40 6.48
N LYS A 307 32.37 -15.94 5.97
CA LYS A 307 33.13 -15.34 4.86
C LYS A 307 32.61 -15.76 3.47
N SER A 308 31.76 -16.78 3.41
CA SER A 308 31.22 -17.29 2.14
C SER A 308 29.77 -17.79 2.30
N PRO A 309 28.78 -16.94 2.04
CA PRO A 309 27.38 -17.32 2.14
C PRO A 309 26.99 -18.47 1.18
N LYS A 310 27.73 -18.65 0.09
CA LYS A 310 27.50 -19.74 -0.88
C LYS A 310 27.60 -21.13 -0.28
N ILE A 311 28.39 -21.32 0.78
CA ILE A 311 28.55 -22.59 1.47
C ILE A 311 27.30 -22.96 2.26
N TYR A 312 26.57 -21.97 2.75
CA TYR A 312 25.41 -22.15 3.63
C TYR A 312 24.09 -22.16 2.90
N SER A 313 24.07 -21.84 1.59
CA SER A 313 22.84 -21.84 0.77
C SER A 313 21.68 -21.07 1.42
N PRO A 314 21.87 -19.79 1.78
CA PRO A 314 20.83 -19.02 2.45
C PRO A 314 19.66 -18.77 1.51
N MET A 315 18.44 -18.92 2.03
CA MET A 315 17.20 -18.72 1.29
C MET A 315 16.15 -18.05 2.19
N ILE A 316 15.50 -17.00 1.67
CA ILE A 316 14.22 -16.51 2.18
C ILE A 316 13.16 -16.91 1.18
N ARG A 317 12.07 -17.48 1.69
CA ARG A 317 10.93 -17.89 0.89
C ARG A 317 9.61 -17.56 1.57
N ILE A 318 8.54 -17.51 0.79
CA ILE A 318 7.17 -17.44 1.31
C ILE A 318 6.92 -18.73 2.11
N GLY A 319 6.30 -18.59 3.28
CA GLY A 319 6.14 -19.68 4.25
C GLY A 319 5.46 -20.95 3.73
N THR A 320 4.60 -20.82 2.71
CA THR A 320 3.88 -21.93 2.08
C THR A 320 4.72 -22.74 1.08
N LEU A 321 5.88 -22.24 0.68
CA LEU A 321 6.75 -22.90 -0.30
C LEU A 321 7.63 -23.98 0.34
N SER A 322 8.05 -24.95 -0.48
CA SER A 322 8.88 -26.08 -0.03
C SER A 322 10.25 -25.66 0.49
N ASP A 323 10.83 -26.47 1.39
CA ASP A 323 12.17 -26.26 1.96
C ASP A 323 13.32 -26.57 0.98
N VAL A 324 13.03 -27.12 -0.19
CA VAL A 324 14.08 -27.43 -1.19
C VAL A 324 14.76 -26.14 -1.60
N TYR A 325 16.08 -26.09 -1.44
CA TYR A 325 16.88 -24.94 -1.80
C TYR A 325 16.79 -24.64 -3.29
N GLU A 326 16.55 -23.39 -3.62
CA GLU A 326 16.68 -22.83 -4.96
C GLU A 326 17.66 -21.67 -4.91
N LYS A 327 18.52 -21.61 -5.94
CA LYS A 327 19.43 -20.48 -6.08
C LYS A 327 18.63 -19.20 -6.29
N SER A 328 19.07 -18.10 -5.68
CA SER A 328 18.51 -16.80 -5.98
C SER A 328 18.65 -16.46 -7.46
N ILE A 329 17.61 -15.92 -8.03
CA ILE A 329 17.61 -15.38 -9.41
C ILE A 329 17.45 -13.88 -9.30
N LYS A 330 18.26 -13.15 -10.06
CA LYS A 330 18.21 -11.68 -10.04
C LYS A 330 16.79 -11.16 -10.25
N LYS A 331 16.36 -10.33 -9.33
CA LYS A 331 15.07 -9.63 -9.44
C LYS A 331 15.05 -8.73 -10.67
N ILE A 332 13.98 -8.83 -11.44
CA ILE A 332 13.70 -7.92 -12.55
C ILE A 332 12.50 -7.07 -12.12
N SER A 333 12.70 -5.76 -12.11
CA SER A 333 11.66 -4.79 -11.78
C SER A 333 11.21 -4.05 -13.03
N THR A 334 9.92 -3.95 -13.21
CA THR A 334 9.27 -3.16 -14.26
C THR A 334 8.32 -2.17 -13.59
N ILE A 335 8.43 -0.90 -13.94
CA ILE A 335 7.51 0.13 -13.48
C ILE A 335 6.57 0.46 -14.64
N ILE A 336 5.30 0.48 -14.38
CA ILE A 336 4.25 0.92 -15.30
C ILE A 336 3.53 2.12 -14.69
N SER A 337 3.19 3.08 -15.54
CA SER A 337 2.62 4.34 -15.12
C SER A 337 1.12 4.44 -15.43
N SER A 338 0.43 5.27 -14.67
CA SER A 338 -0.97 5.64 -14.85
C SER A 338 -1.13 7.14 -14.59
N ASP A 339 -1.97 7.81 -15.37
CA ASP A 339 -2.22 9.26 -15.19
C ASP A 339 -3.10 9.55 -13.98
N ARG A 340 -3.74 8.53 -13.42
CA ARG A 340 -4.62 8.63 -12.25
C ARG A 340 -4.55 7.36 -11.39
N PRO A 341 -4.93 7.44 -10.09
CA PRO A 341 -5.02 6.24 -9.27
C PRO A 341 -6.08 5.27 -9.84
N LEU A 342 -5.80 3.98 -9.79
CA LEU A 342 -6.64 2.95 -10.37
C LEU A 342 -7.70 2.48 -9.38
N THR A 343 -8.94 2.68 -9.76
CA THR A 343 -10.09 2.20 -9.00
C THR A 343 -10.36 0.71 -9.27
N LYS A 344 -11.22 0.09 -8.49
CA LYS A 344 -11.58 -1.32 -8.66
C LYS A 344 -12.20 -1.68 -10.02
N TRP A 345 -12.60 -0.70 -10.81
CA TRP A 345 -13.17 -0.91 -12.15
C TRP A 345 -12.14 -0.80 -13.26
N ASP A 346 -10.97 -0.24 -12.98
CA ASP A 346 -9.90 -0.04 -13.95
C ASP A 346 -9.09 -1.32 -14.13
N ARG A 347 -8.62 -1.59 -15.35
CA ARG A 347 -7.89 -2.81 -15.69
C ARG A 347 -6.74 -2.51 -16.64
N LEU A 348 -5.62 -3.20 -16.45
CA LEU A 348 -4.60 -3.33 -17.49
C LEU A 348 -5.03 -4.45 -18.44
N VAL A 349 -5.18 -4.14 -19.71
CA VAL A 349 -5.61 -5.08 -20.73
C VAL A 349 -4.80 -4.94 -22.01
N GLU A 350 -4.85 -5.95 -22.85
CA GLU A 350 -4.36 -5.85 -24.22
C GLU A 350 -5.56 -5.68 -25.17
N GLN A 351 -5.53 -4.61 -25.96
CA GLN A 351 -6.55 -4.29 -26.96
C GLN A 351 -5.85 -3.89 -28.26
N ASP A 352 -6.29 -4.51 -29.38
CA ASP A 352 -5.75 -4.24 -30.72
C ASP A 352 -4.21 -4.33 -30.82
N GLY A 353 -3.59 -5.21 -30.00
CA GLY A 353 -2.15 -5.41 -29.97
C GLY A 353 -1.38 -4.41 -29.10
N GLU A 354 -2.06 -3.51 -28.42
CA GLU A 354 -1.48 -2.58 -27.45
C GLU A 354 -1.88 -2.95 -26.04
N ILE A 355 -0.92 -2.86 -25.08
CA ILE A 355 -1.19 -3.02 -23.67
C ILE A 355 -1.42 -1.63 -23.07
N GLY A 356 -2.54 -1.46 -22.36
CA GLY A 356 -2.93 -0.17 -21.81
C GLY A 356 -3.94 -0.28 -20.67
N TRP A 357 -4.20 0.86 -20.07
CA TRP A 357 -5.23 0.98 -19.04
C TRP A 357 -6.60 1.17 -19.68
N LEU A 358 -7.52 0.27 -19.35
CA LEU A 358 -8.95 0.45 -19.61
C LEU A 358 -9.57 1.07 -18.35
N TYR A 359 -9.81 2.37 -18.42
CA TYR A 359 -10.43 3.13 -17.35
C TYR A 359 -11.94 3.04 -17.41
N ARG A 360 -12.54 2.67 -16.29
CA ARG A 360 -13.99 2.57 -16.09
C ARG A 360 -14.44 3.21 -14.79
N GLY A 361 -13.54 3.66 -13.96
CA GLY A 361 -13.81 4.38 -12.72
C GLY A 361 -13.65 5.88 -12.87
N ILE A 362 -14.44 6.63 -12.15
CA ILE A 362 -14.31 8.07 -11.98
C ILE A 362 -14.08 8.34 -10.50
N VAL A 363 -13.07 9.16 -10.19
CA VAL A 363 -12.86 9.74 -8.86
C VAL A 363 -13.11 11.22 -8.95
N VAL A 364 -14.00 11.73 -8.11
CA VAL A 364 -14.26 13.16 -7.96
C VAL A 364 -13.85 13.55 -6.54
N ASP A 365 -12.83 14.37 -6.44
CA ASP A 365 -12.43 15.00 -5.19
C ASP A 365 -13.06 16.39 -5.10
N GLY A 366 -13.60 16.73 -3.94
CA GLY A 366 -14.32 17.98 -3.76
C GLY A 366 -15.72 18.00 -4.39
N PHE A 367 -16.39 16.85 -4.50
CA PHE A 367 -17.78 16.80 -4.97
C PHE A 367 -18.69 17.62 -4.05
N ASN A 368 -19.32 18.66 -4.59
CA ASN A 368 -20.20 19.58 -3.89
C ASN A 368 -21.64 19.58 -4.40
N GLY A 369 -21.96 18.74 -5.36
CA GLY A 369 -23.32 18.56 -5.91
C GLY A 369 -23.90 19.77 -6.68
N GLN A 370 -23.15 20.86 -6.87
CA GLN A 370 -23.68 22.09 -7.47
C GLN A 370 -24.07 21.92 -8.94
N SER A 371 -23.33 21.12 -9.69
CA SER A 371 -23.60 20.79 -11.09
C SER A 371 -24.62 19.66 -11.28
N ASN A 372 -25.01 18.98 -10.20
CA ASN A 372 -25.89 17.84 -10.26
C ASN A 372 -27.35 18.22 -10.00
N LYS A 373 -28.28 17.49 -10.65
CA LYS A 373 -29.69 17.56 -10.31
C LYS A 373 -29.92 16.85 -8.97
N ILE A 374 -30.27 17.63 -7.94
CA ILE A 374 -30.63 17.12 -6.62
C ILE A 374 -32.13 17.34 -6.39
N SER A 375 -32.79 16.35 -5.87
CA SER A 375 -34.20 16.40 -5.55
C SER A 375 -34.50 15.71 -4.22
N ILE A 376 -35.57 16.09 -3.54
CA ILE A 376 -36.10 15.33 -2.42
C ILE A 376 -36.57 13.97 -2.92
N ALA A 377 -36.11 12.90 -2.31
CA ALA A 377 -36.56 11.55 -2.60
C ALA A 377 -37.77 11.19 -1.75
N ASN A 378 -37.60 11.11 -0.44
CA ASN A 378 -38.67 10.87 0.52
C ASN A 378 -38.16 11.19 1.93
N LYS A 379 -39.04 11.08 2.92
CA LYS A 379 -38.69 11.12 4.35
C LYS A 379 -38.99 9.76 4.95
N GLN A 380 -38.06 9.25 5.76
CA GLN A 380 -38.20 7.96 6.42
C GLN A 380 -37.90 8.12 7.92
N GLY A 381 -38.91 7.98 8.75
CA GLY A 381 -38.84 8.48 10.13
C GLY A 381 -38.60 9.97 10.14
N ASP A 382 -37.62 10.42 10.88
CA ASP A 382 -37.23 11.82 10.93
C ASP A 382 -36.13 12.20 9.88
N VAL A 383 -35.63 11.23 9.15
CA VAL A 383 -34.52 11.42 8.21
C VAL A 383 -35.02 11.79 6.81
N GLN A 384 -34.63 12.95 6.32
CA GLN A 384 -34.87 13.37 4.95
C GLN A 384 -33.89 12.65 4.02
N ASN A 385 -34.39 12.16 2.88
CA ASN A 385 -33.56 11.55 1.86
C ASN A 385 -33.58 12.37 0.57
N PHE A 386 -32.41 12.47 -0.08
CA PHE A 386 -32.19 13.22 -1.31
C PHE A 386 -31.77 12.25 -2.43
N SER A 387 -32.13 12.56 -3.65
CA SER A 387 -31.63 11.87 -4.84
C SER A 387 -30.68 12.79 -5.60
N ILE A 388 -29.53 12.26 -6.01
CA ILE A 388 -28.56 12.93 -6.85
C ILE A 388 -28.45 12.17 -8.17
N GLN A 389 -28.59 12.90 -9.29
CA GLN A 389 -28.39 12.34 -10.63
C GLN A 389 -26.92 12.37 -11.00
N PHE A 390 -26.37 11.22 -11.37
CA PHE A 390 -25.04 11.06 -11.96
C PHE A 390 -25.17 10.65 -13.41
N ASP A 391 -24.33 11.22 -14.27
CA ASP A 391 -24.29 10.88 -15.68
C ASP A 391 -23.37 9.69 -15.95
N ASN A 392 -23.69 8.94 -17.02
CA ASN A 392 -22.87 7.86 -17.54
C ASN A 392 -22.59 6.71 -16.54
N VAL A 393 -23.49 6.45 -15.62
CA VAL A 393 -23.42 5.29 -14.72
C VAL A 393 -24.02 4.06 -15.42
N PRO A 394 -23.40 2.87 -15.30
CA PRO A 394 -23.93 1.66 -15.92
C PRO A 394 -25.37 1.36 -15.50
N ASN A 395 -26.18 0.95 -16.46
CA ASN A 395 -27.52 0.44 -16.18
C ASN A 395 -27.39 -0.93 -15.51
N GLY A 396 -27.81 -1.03 -14.27
CA GLY A 396 -27.78 -2.26 -13.51
C GLY A 396 -28.72 -2.20 -12.31
N ASN A 397 -29.36 -3.30 -12.01
CA ASN A 397 -30.27 -3.44 -10.86
C ASN A 397 -29.46 -3.34 -9.56
N GLY A 398 -29.19 -2.11 -9.11
CA GLY A 398 -28.66 -1.83 -7.79
C GLY A 398 -27.22 -2.27 -7.48
N ASN A 399 -26.42 -2.61 -8.49
CA ASN A 399 -25.08 -3.18 -8.30
C ASN A 399 -23.90 -2.26 -8.61
N ALA A 400 -24.13 -1.03 -9.06
CA ALA A 400 -23.04 -0.09 -9.26
C ALA A 400 -22.55 0.41 -7.89
N ASP A 401 -21.42 -0.09 -7.44
CA ASP A 401 -20.80 0.36 -6.19
C ASP A 401 -20.43 1.84 -6.30
N ILE A 402 -20.51 2.52 -5.19
CA ILE A 402 -19.97 3.87 -5.00
C ILE A 402 -19.14 3.86 -3.72
N PHE A 403 -18.00 4.52 -3.74
CA PHE A 403 -17.17 4.76 -2.57
C PHE A 403 -17.24 6.23 -2.22
N ILE A 404 -17.43 6.55 -0.96
CA ILE A 404 -17.62 7.91 -0.47
C ILE A 404 -16.91 8.06 0.87
N ASP A 405 -16.19 9.15 1.04
CA ASP A 405 -15.40 9.41 2.25
C ASP A 405 -16.23 9.71 3.50
N LYS A 406 -17.40 10.32 3.35
CA LYS A 406 -18.24 10.79 4.49
C LYS A 406 -19.59 10.12 4.62
N TYR A 407 -19.84 9.10 3.82
CA TYR A 407 -21.09 8.35 3.79
C TYR A 407 -20.85 6.85 3.73
N ARG A 408 -21.68 6.10 4.45
CA ARG A 408 -21.74 4.66 4.26
C ARG A 408 -22.48 4.34 2.97
N ALA A 409 -21.82 3.66 2.04
CA ALA A 409 -22.47 3.14 0.85
C ALA A 409 -23.13 1.79 1.12
N VAL A 410 -24.44 1.67 0.85
CA VAL A 410 -25.19 0.42 0.97
C VAL A 410 -25.78 0.01 -0.36
N LYS A 411 -25.79 -1.31 -0.62
CA LYS A 411 -26.43 -1.89 -1.79
C LYS A 411 -27.92 -2.07 -1.53
N LEU A 412 -28.74 -1.94 -2.58
CA LEU A 412 -30.16 -2.34 -2.59
C LEU A 412 -31.03 -1.72 -1.50
N SER A 413 -30.98 -0.40 -1.34
CA SER A 413 -31.98 0.30 -0.52
C SER A 413 -32.31 1.65 -1.11
N HIS A 414 -33.57 2.05 -1.11
CA HIS A 414 -33.98 3.36 -1.63
C HIS A 414 -33.65 4.46 -0.64
N THR A 415 -33.89 4.20 0.63
CA THR A 415 -33.88 5.24 1.66
C THR A 415 -33.66 4.61 3.00
N LYS A 416 -33.08 5.36 3.90
CA LYS A 416 -32.80 4.91 5.27
C LYS A 416 -33.32 5.90 6.29
N ALA A 417 -33.72 5.36 7.43
CA ALA A 417 -34.07 6.12 8.63
C ALA A 417 -32.84 6.51 9.46
N GLU A 418 -31.64 6.42 8.88
CA GLU A 418 -30.35 6.73 9.50
C GLU A 418 -29.67 7.84 8.72
N TYR A 419 -28.99 8.74 9.41
CA TYR A 419 -28.22 9.82 8.80
C TYR A 419 -26.94 9.31 8.16
N GLY A 420 -26.45 9.99 7.11
CA GLY A 420 -25.13 9.74 6.52
C GLY A 420 -25.03 8.47 5.66
N ILE A 421 -26.12 7.95 5.13
CA ILE A 421 -26.14 6.77 4.25
C ILE A 421 -26.30 7.16 2.79
N CYS A 422 -25.48 6.59 1.92
CA CYS A 422 -25.67 6.60 0.48
C CYS A 422 -26.21 5.26 0.00
N CYS A 423 -27.34 5.26 -0.65
CA CYS A 423 -27.99 4.08 -1.20
C CYS A 423 -27.81 3.98 -2.70
N ASN A 424 -27.44 2.81 -3.16
CA ASN A 424 -27.17 2.50 -4.54
C ASN A 424 -28.34 1.74 -5.16
N TRP A 425 -29.46 2.45 -5.48
CA TRP A 425 -30.68 1.80 -5.92
C TRP A 425 -30.79 1.64 -7.44
N ASN A 426 -30.54 2.72 -8.18
CA ASN A 426 -30.65 2.72 -9.63
C ASN A 426 -29.37 3.26 -10.28
N ALA A 427 -29.09 2.78 -11.49
CA ALA A 427 -28.08 3.38 -12.34
C ALA A 427 -28.35 4.89 -12.48
N GLY A 428 -27.32 5.70 -12.34
CA GLY A 428 -27.41 7.14 -12.53
C GLY A 428 -28.05 7.93 -11.38
N VAL A 429 -28.82 7.31 -10.51
CA VAL A 429 -29.41 7.98 -9.35
C VAL A 429 -28.92 7.36 -8.05
N LYS A 430 -28.31 8.15 -7.19
CA LYS A 430 -27.89 7.76 -5.86
C LYS A 430 -28.74 8.50 -4.84
N TYR A 431 -29.10 7.78 -3.79
CA TYR A 431 -29.91 8.32 -2.71
C TYR A 431 -29.03 8.56 -1.49
N PHE A 432 -29.07 9.77 -0.98
CA PHE A 432 -28.35 10.21 0.19
C PHE A 432 -29.33 10.54 1.29
N SER A 433 -29.20 9.93 2.45
CA SER A 433 -29.88 10.41 3.63
C SER A 433 -29.27 11.75 4.09
N ALA A 434 -30.03 12.57 4.79
CA ALA A 434 -29.48 13.79 5.39
C ALA A 434 -28.24 13.45 6.26
N PRO A 435 -27.22 14.31 6.29
CA PRO A 435 -26.03 14.08 7.12
C PRO A 435 -26.34 14.24 8.63
N ASN A 436 -27.38 15.01 8.95
CA ASN A 436 -27.85 15.26 10.31
C ASN A 436 -29.28 15.83 10.27
N GLU A 437 -29.85 16.06 11.43
CA GLU A 437 -31.22 16.53 11.64
C GLU A 437 -31.53 17.94 11.10
N ASN A 438 -30.51 18.77 10.88
CA ASN A 438 -30.66 20.14 10.42
C ASN A 438 -30.76 20.28 8.89
N VAL A 439 -30.55 19.19 8.15
CA VAL A 439 -30.57 19.16 6.69
C VAL A 439 -31.85 18.50 6.21
N THR A 440 -32.85 19.33 5.87
CA THR A 440 -34.21 18.87 5.54
C THR A 440 -34.69 19.31 4.16
N THR A 441 -34.01 20.29 3.54
CA THR A 441 -34.31 20.82 2.19
C THR A 441 -33.16 20.57 1.23
N VAL A 442 -33.43 20.71 -0.07
CA VAL A 442 -32.39 20.60 -1.12
C VAL A 442 -31.35 21.72 -0.97
N GLU A 443 -31.79 22.91 -0.63
CA GLU A 443 -30.93 24.08 -0.44
C GLU A 443 -29.96 23.86 0.73
N GLU A 444 -30.47 23.38 1.85
CA GLU A 444 -29.62 23.03 3.02
C GLU A 444 -28.66 21.91 2.70
N PHE A 445 -29.09 20.90 1.96
CA PHE A 445 -28.22 19.81 1.56
C PHE A 445 -27.11 20.28 0.61
N LYS A 446 -27.43 21.13 -0.37
CA LYS A 446 -26.44 21.77 -1.24
C LYS A 446 -25.47 22.66 -0.47
N ALA A 447 -25.96 23.44 0.48
CA ALA A 447 -25.11 24.26 1.35
C ALA A 447 -24.16 23.39 2.19
N TRP A 448 -24.69 22.31 2.76
CA TRP A 448 -23.87 21.35 3.50
C TRP A 448 -22.78 20.70 2.63
N LEU A 449 -23.10 20.32 1.39
CA LEU A 449 -22.12 19.75 0.46
C LEU A 449 -21.00 20.73 0.07
N VAL A 450 -21.31 22.03 0.01
CA VAL A 450 -20.30 23.08 -0.23
C VAL A 450 -19.33 23.19 0.94
N GLU A 451 -19.84 23.14 2.17
CA GLU A 451 -19.02 23.19 3.38
C GLU A 451 -18.31 21.86 3.67
N ASN A 452 -18.88 20.76 3.20
CA ASN A 452 -18.39 19.40 3.41
C ASN A 452 -18.26 18.66 2.07
N PRO A 453 -17.39 19.09 1.17
CA PRO A 453 -17.24 18.45 -0.13
C PRO A 453 -16.83 16.98 0.06
N LEU A 454 -17.37 16.12 -0.79
CA LEU A 454 -17.15 14.67 -0.72
C LEU A 454 -16.06 14.27 -1.70
N LYS A 455 -15.31 13.24 -1.32
CA LYS A 455 -14.53 12.44 -2.27
C LYS A 455 -15.37 11.23 -2.63
N ILE A 456 -15.61 11.02 -3.91
CA ILE A 456 -16.46 9.93 -4.39
C ILE A 456 -15.76 9.18 -5.53
N ALA A 457 -15.97 7.87 -5.60
CA ALA A 457 -15.57 7.04 -6.73
C ALA A 457 -16.72 6.15 -7.17
N TYR A 458 -16.93 6.03 -8.48
CA TYR A 458 -17.99 5.21 -9.07
C TYR A 458 -17.64 4.74 -10.46
N GLU A 459 -18.31 3.66 -10.92
CA GLU A 459 -18.16 3.13 -12.26
C GLU A 459 -18.86 4.02 -13.31
N THR A 460 -18.23 4.18 -14.49
CA THR A 460 -18.78 4.89 -15.64
C THR A 460 -19.00 3.97 -16.85
N THR A 461 -20.00 4.28 -17.65
CA THR A 461 -20.20 3.66 -18.98
C THR A 461 -19.26 4.21 -20.04
N LYS A 462 -18.64 5.36 -19.80
CA LYS A 462 -17.61 5.93 -20.66
C LYS A 462 -16.29 5.26 -20.36
N THR A 463 -15.98 4.23 -21.12
CA THR A 463 -14.67 3.58 -21.05
C THR A 463 -13.65 4.35 -21.86
N GLU A 464 -12.44 4.43 -21.33
CA GLU A 464 -11.30 5.07 -21.98
C GLU A 464 -10.12 4.09 -21.96
N PHE A 465 -9.59 3.77 -23.15
CA PHE A 465 -8.37 2.98 -23.25
C PHE A 465 -7.19 3.91 -23.53
N ILE A 466 -6.18 3.86 -22.63
CA ILE A 466 -4.94 4.62 -22.78
C ILE A 466 -3.79 3.62 -22.84
N PRO A 467 -3.11 3.49 -24.00
CA PRO A 467 -1.97 2.60 -24.13
C PRO A 467 -0.82 3.06 -23.23
N LEU A 468 -0.11 2.10 -22.64
CA LEU A 468 1.15 2.33 -21.96
C LEU A 468 2.22 2.79 -22.96
N GLN A 469 3.28 3.40 -22.47
CA GLN A 469 4.44 3.70 -23.30
C GLN A 469 5.01 2.40 -23.89
N GLN A 470 5.58 2.47 -25.08
CA GLN A 470 6.09 1.29 -25.80
C GLN A 470 7.16 0.53 -24.98
N SER A 471 7.98 1.24 -24.21
CA SER A 471 8.96 0.64 -23.31
C SER A 471 8.32 -0.20 -22.21
N GLU A 472 7.22 0.28 -21.62
CA GLU A 472 6.46 -0.41 -20.58
C GLU A 472 5.76 -1.65 -21.15
N GLN A 473 5.13 -1.53 -22.32
CA GLN A 473 4.53 -2.66 -23.03
C GLN A 473 5.56 -3.74 -23.35
N ASN A 474 6.75 -3.34 -23.86
CA ASN A 474 7.84 -4.27 -24.15
C ASN A 474 8.33 -4.97 -22.88
N ALA A 475 8.45 -4.26 -21.77
CA ALA A 475 8.85 -4.83 -20.50
C ALA A 475 7.84 -5.87 -19.99
N ILE A 476 6.54 -5.61 -20.12
CA ILE A 476 5.48 -6.58 -19.78
C ILE A 476 5.57 -7.81 -20.68
N ARG A 477 5.72 -7.64 -21.99
CA ARG A 477 5.83 -8.77 -22.94
C ARG A 477 7.11 -9.59 -22.74
N ALA A 478 8.15 -9.00 -22.16
CA ALA A 478 9.40 -9.69 -21.86
C ALA A 478 9.33 -10.51 -20.54
N LEU A 479 8.24 -10.45 -19.79
CA LEU A 479 8.11 -11.25 -18.58
C LEU A 479 8.04 -12.74 -18.93
N LYS A 480 8.82 -13.53 -18.19
CA LYS A 480 8.90 -15.00 -18.32
C LYS A 480 8.80 -15.63 -16.96
N THR A 481 8.29 -16.86 -16.92
CA THR A 481 8.45 -17.69 -15.72
C THR A 481 9.92 -18.08 -15.53
N TYR A 482 10.29 -18.43 -14.31
CA TYR A 482 11.56 -19.06 -13.97
C TYR A 482 11.33 -20.50 -13.52
N TYR A 483 12.28 -21.36 -13.80
CA TYR A 483 12.31 -22.71 -13.26
C TYR A 483 13.05 -22.73 -11.92
N PRO A 484 12.59 -23.50 -10.92
CA PRO A 484 11.31 -24.22 -10.86
C PRO A 484 10.15 -23.36 -10.34
N THR A 485 10.42 -22.16 -9.85
CA THR A 485 9.41 -21.32 -9.26
C THR A 485 9.62 -19.86 -9.63
N THR A 486 8.55 -19.18 -10.00
CA THR A 486 8.52 -17.74 -10.19
C THR A 486 7.67 -17.08 -9.10
N VAL A 487 8.18 -16.02 -8.52
CA VAL A 487 7.41 -15.13 -7.65
C VAL A 487 7.25 -13.80 -8.38
N ILE A 488 6.00 -13.38 -8.57
CA ILE A 488 5.65 -12.05 -9.09
C ILE A 488 5.07 -11.26 -7.94
N THR A 489 5.65 -10.10 -7.68
CA THR A 489 5.16 -9.16 -6.66
C THR A 489 4.75 -7.87 -7.36
N VAL A 490 3.55 -7.38 -7.07
CA VAL A 490 3.05 -6.12 -7.60
C VAL A 490 2.79 -5.16 -6.46
N ASP A 491 3.35 -3.97 -6.58
CA ASP A 491 3.23 -2.91 -5.57
C ASP A 491 2.46 -1.74 -6.15
N GLY A 492 1.30 -1.45 -5.60
CA GLY A 492 0.45 -0.33 -5.95
C GLY A 492 0.45 0.80 -4.92
N GLY A 493 1.36 0.79 -3.95
CA GLY A 493 1.41 1.77 -2.87
C GLY A 493 0.63 1.31 -1.63
N GLU A 494 -0.34 2.10 -1.18
CA GLU A 494 -1.13 1.75 0.01
C GLU A 494 -2.01 0.50 -0.20
N VAL A 495 -2.43 0.27 -1.45
CA VAL A 495 -3.26 -0.87 -1.84
C VAL A 495 -2.60 -1.57 -3.02
N ASP A 496 -2.40 -2.87 -2.89
CA ASP A 496 -1.88 -3.68 -3.97
C ASP A 496 -2.97 -4.04 -4.99
N PRO A 497 -2.66 -4.00 -6.30
CA PRO A 497 -3.59 -4.38 -7.35
C PRO A 497 -3.91 -5.88 -7.31
N ASP A 498 -5.08 -6.23 -7.84
CA ASP A 498 -5.36 -7.62 -8.20
C ASP A 498 -4.53 -7.98 -9.43
N ILE A 499 -3.96 -9.17 -9.42
CA ILE A 499 -3.13 -9.69 -10.50
C ILE A 499 -3.69 -11.01 -11.01
N LYS A 500 -3.77 -11.13 -12.33
CA LYS A 500 -4.07 -12.38 -13.01
C LYS A 500 -3.01 -12.69 -14.05
N VAL A 501 -2.49 -13.91 -14.00
CA VAL A 501 -1.45 -14.38 -14.91
C VAL A 501 -1.90 -15.66 -15.59
N THR A 502 -1.69 -15.71 -16.89
CA THR A 502 -1.82 -16.94 -17.70
C THR A 502 -0.45 -17.38 -18.17
N TYR A 503 -0.09 -18.62 -17.94
CA TYR A 503 1.20 -19.19 -18.31
C TYR A 503 1.07 -20.66 -18.68
N ARG A 504 2.08 -21.19 -19.34
CA ARG A 504 2.16 -22.63 -19.65
C ARG A 504 2.94 -23.34 -18.56
N LYS A 505 2.36 -24.41 -18.08
CA LYS A 505 2.99 -25.33 -17.12
C LYS A 505 3.14 -26.69 -17.77
N GLU A 506 4.34 -27.29 -17.66
CA GLU A 506 4.57 -28.67 -18.07
C GLU A 506 3.86 -29.62 -17.10
N ILE A 507 3.19 -30.65 -17.66
CA ILE A 507 2.46 -31.67 -16.92
C ILE A 507 3.39 -32.84 -16.61
#